data_b264a627764a6ec410299f951bdb6ccb
#
_entry.id   b264a627764a6ec410299f951bdb6ccb
#
_cell.length_a   1.000
_cell.length_b   1.000
_cell.length_c   1.000
_cell.angle_alpha   90.00
_cell.angle_beta   90.00
_cell.angle_gamma   90.00
#
_symmetry.space_group_name_H-M   'P 1'
#
loop_
_entity.id
_entity.type
_entity.pdbx_description
1 polymer ?
#
loop_
_entity_poly.entity_id
_entity_poly.type
_entity_poly.pdbx_seq_one_letter_code
_entity_poly.pdbx_strand_id
1 'polypeptide(L)'
;MVDLNCDMGEGFGIYSFADDEEIMPFIDAANVACGFHASDPNTMRKTVELAKKYNVKVGSHPAYPDLVGFGRRPMKMKREEIKNLVMYQTGAIKAFLDEFDMPLNHIKPHGSLYGVSAKEEDVANGIADAAEIFNVGIFGMVNTFHEKVYKERGVKFYGEFYSDLEYDETGYLVIAKGRNQYYPTDRAVERCMRAIKENKVQTIQGNDVDVGCETICVHSDTPNAIEILKALRENISPKKNSSEKSKNGNHSKMPYIIDKK
;
A
#
# COMPACT_ATOMS: atom_id res chain seq x y z
N MET A 1 -14.22 6.37 8.48
CA MET A 1 -12.92 7.09 8.55
C MET A 1 -12.10 6.52 7.41
N VAL A 2 -11.52 7.36 6.56
CA VAL A 2 -10.73 6.95 5.40
C VAL A 2 -9.29 6.73 5.86
N ASP A 3 -8.70 5.59 5.50
CA ASP A 3 -7.29 5.28 5.81
C ASP A 3 -6.36 5.91 4.74
N LEU A 4 -5.21 6.45 5.14
CA LEU A 4 -4.13 6.78 4.22
C LEU A 4 -3.20 5.58 4.08
N ASN A 5 -2.90 5.19 2.85
CA ASN A 5 -1.95 4.12 2.58
C ASN A 5 -0.79 4.61 1.70
N CYS A 6 0.36 3.93 1.79
CA CYS A 6 1.53 4.22 0.98
C CYS A 6 2.29 2.95 0.65
N ASP A 7 2.91 2.90 -0.53
CA ASP A 7 3.80 1.82 -0.93
C ASP A 7 5.15 2.02 -0.24
N MET A 8 5.64 1.01 0.48
CA MET A 8 6.73 1.10 1.42
C MET A 8 7.73 -0.04 1.25
N GLY A 9 8.95 0.16 1.72
CA GLY A 9 9.99 -0.86 1.64
C GLY A 9 10.47 -1.14 0.21
N GLU A 10 10.38 -0.16 -0.67
CA GLU A 10 10.71 -0.29 -2.10
C GLU A 10 12.21 -0.06 -2.39
N GLY A 11 13.05 0.02 -1.37
CA GLY A 11 14.51 -0.04 -1.51
C GLY A 11 15.02 -1.43 -1.91
N PHE A 12 16.32 -1.55 -2.23
CA PHE A 12 16.98 -2.81 -2.51
C PHE A 12 18.47 -2.75 -2.15
N GLY A 13 18.90 -3.56 -1.21
CA GLY A 13 20.29 -3.56 -0.74
C GLY A 13 20.70 -2.21 -0.15
N ILE A 14 21.66 -1.56 -0.80
CA ILE A 14 22.15 -0.23 -0.40
C ILE A 14 21.37 0.94 -1.05
N TYR A 15 20.44 0.64 -1.96
CA TYR A 15 19.68 1.65 -2.66
C TYR A 15 18.37 1.94 -1.92
N SER A 16 18.19 3.19 -1.50
CA SER A 16 16.96 3.71 -0.96
C SER A 16 16.15 4.40 -2.06
N PHE A 17 14.83 4.23 -2.03
CA PHE A 17 13.91 4.78 -3.02
C PHE A 17 13.12 5.97 -2.47
N ALA A 18 12.71 5.86 -1.21
CA ALA A 18 11.98 6.88 -0.48
C ALA A 18 12.45 6.89 0.99
N ASP A 19 12.04 7.90 1.76
CA ASP A 19 12.29 7.93 3.20
C ASP A 19 11.09 7.33 3.95
N ASP A 20 11.15 6.02 4.14
CA ASP A 20 10.12 5.27 4.86
C ASP A 20 9.94 5.76 6.31
N GLU A 21 11.01 6.22 6.96
CA GLU A 21 10.95 6.72 8.35
C GLU A 21 10.18 8.04 8.46
N GLU A 22 10.32 8.91 7.46
CA GLU A 22 9.57 10.17 7.40
C GLU A 22 8.11 9.99 6.98
N ILE A 23 7.80 9.00 6.14
CA ILE A 23 6.44 8.72 5.64
C ILE A 23 5.58 8.00 6.68
N MET A 24 6.15 6.97 7.34
CA MET A 24 5.41 6.06 8.21
C MET A 24 4.53 6.74 9.28
N PRO A 25 4.91 7.86 9.91
CA PRO A 25 4.07 8.56 10.88
C PRO A 25 2.74 9.08 10.33
N PHE A 26 2.64 9.27 9.01
CA PHE A 26 1.49 9.92 8.38
C PHE A 26 0.49 8.94 7.73
N ILE A 27 0.77 7.64 7.71
CA ILE A 27 -0.07 6.63 7.09
C ILE A 27 -0.77 5.74 8.11
N ASP A 28 -1.88 5.10 7.72
CA ASP A 28 -2.62 4.11 8.51
C ASP A 28 -2.31 2.69 8.06
N ALA A 29 -1.92 2.52 6.78
CA ALA A 29 -1.59 1.25 6.18
C ALA A 29 -0.36 1.36 5.27
N ALA A 30 0.58 0.43 5.42
CA ALA A 30 1.76 0.29 4.58
C ALA A 30 1.56 -0.90 3.63
N ASN A 31 1.74 -0.68 2.33
CA ASN A 31 1.78 -1.74 1.33
C ASN A 31 3.25 -2.12 1.14
N VAL A 32 3.71 -3.19 1.77
CA VAL A 32 5.14 -3.49 1.84
C VAL A 32 5.58 -4.36 0.67
N ALA A 33 6.57 -3.88 -0.09
CA ALA A 33 7.15 -4.58 -1.22
C ALA A 33 7.72 -5.95 -0.82
N CYS A 34 7.50 -6.96 -1.68
CA CYS A 34 7.72 -8.36 -1.35
C CYS A 34 8.83 -9.04 -2.16
N GLY A 35 9.81 -8.28 -2.66
CA GLY A 35 11.03 -8.78 -3.26
C GLY A 35 11.02 -9.00 -4.79
N PHE A 36 9.85 -8.91 -5.46
CA PHE A 36 9.78 -9.16 -6.90
C PHE A 36 9.92 -7.90 -7.76
N HIS A 37 9.43 -6.76 -7.31
CA HIS A 37 9.63 -5.47 -8.00
C HIS A 37 10.63 -4.58 -7.27
N ALA A 38 10.73 -4.74 -5.97
CA ALA A 38 11.60 -4.02 -5.05
C ALA A 38 11.68 -4.79 -3.74
N SER A 39 12.44 -4.30 -2.78
CA SER A 39 12.70 -4.93 -1.48
C SER A 39 13.67 -6.11 -1.54
N ASP A 40 14.23 -6.42 -0.42
CA ASP A 40 15.01 -7.60 -0.09
C ASP A 40 14.66 -8.04 1.34
N PRO A 41 15.13 -9.23 1.82
CA PRO A 41 14.74 -9.73 3.14
C PRO A 41 15.01 -8.77 4.30
N ASN A 42 16.11 -8.01 4.27
CA ASN A 42 16.45 -7.06 5.32
C ASN A 42 15.61 -5.79 5.24
N THR A 43 15.39 -5.28 4.03
CA THR A 43 14.50 -4.14 3.79
C THR A 43 13.08 -4.44 4.24
N MET A 44 12.53 -5.61 3.85
CA MET A 44 11.18 -6.05 4.25
C MET A 44 11.06 -6.13 5.77
N ARG A 45 11.99 -6.80 6.46
CA ARG A 45 11.99 -6.90 7.92
C ARG A 45 12.04 -5.52 8.58
N LYS A 46 12.95 -4.64 8.13
CA LYS A 46 13.09 -3.27 8.66
C LYS A 46 11.80 -2.46 8.49
N THR A 47 11.13 -2.59 7.35
CA THR A 47 9.88 -1.87 7.07
C THR A 47 8.74 -2.37 7.97
N VAL A 48 8.64 -3.69 8.23
CA VAL A 48 7.67 -4.26 9.18
C VAL A 48 7.94 -3.78 10.62
N GLU A 49 9.21 -3.78 11.05
CA GLU A 49 9.61 -3.24 12.37
C GLU A 49 9.23 -1.76 12.51
N LEU A 50 9.45 -0.97 11.48
CA LEU A 50 9.07 0.44 11.42
C LEU A 50 7.55 0.62 11.51
N ALA A 51 6.77 -0.18 10.79
CA ALA A 51 5.31 -0.17 10.86
C ALA A 51 4.80 -0.52 12.28
N LYS A 52 5.43 -1.51 12.95
CA LYS A 52 5.15 -1.82 14.36
C LYS A 52 5.39 -0.62 15.27
N LYS A 53 6.54 0.05 15.12
CA LYS A 53 6.91 1.23 15.91
C LYS A 53 5.86 2.35 15.83
N TYR A 54 5.27 2.57 14.64
CA TYR A 54 4.29 3.62 14.40
C TYR A 54 2.83 3.14 14.46
N ASN A 55 2.59 1.86 14.83
CA ASN A 55 1.26 1.25 14.87
C ASN A 55 0.51 1.37 13.54
N VAL A 56 1.20 1.10 12.44
CA VAL A 56 0.68 1.11 11.07
C VAL A 56 0.27 -0.31 10.68
N LYS A 57 -0.89 -0.46 10.06
CA LYS A 57 -1.34 -1.73 9.48
C LYS A 57 -0.42 -2.12 8.33
N VAL A 58 -0.13 -3.40 8.16
CA VAL A 58 0.74 -3.89 7.08
C VAL A 58 -0.03 -4.81 6.15
N GLY A 59 0.06 -4.52 4.86
CA GLY A 59 -0.37 -5.39 3.78
C GLY A 59 0.80 -5.83 2.91
N SER A 60 0.61 -6.93 2.17
CA SER A 60 1.56 -7.35 1.16
C SER A 60 1.36 -6.56 -0.14
N HIS A 61 2.48 -6.23 -0.80
CA HIS A 61 2.51 -5.49 -2.07
C HIS A 61 3.14 -6.34 -3.19
N PRO A 62 2.45 -7.44 -3.60
CA PRO A 62 3.00 -8.38 -4.57
C PRO A 62 2.98 -7.82 -5.98
N ALA A 63 4.00 -8.17 -6.76
CA ALA A 63 4.19 -7.72 -8.13
C ALA A 63 4.58 -8.85 -9.07
N TYR A 64 4.58 -8.60 -10.37
CA TYR A 64 5.29 -9.43 -11.33
C TYR A 64 6.78 -9.48 -11.01
N PRO A 65 7.50 -10.58 -11.33
CA PRO A 65 8.93 -10.73 -11.07
C PRO A 65 9.75 -9.89 -12.06
N ASP A 66 9.73 -8.58 -11.85
CA ASP A 66 10.30 -7.57 -12.74
C ASP A 66 11.08 -6.50 -11.96
N LEU A 67 12.14 -6.90 -11.29
CA LEU A 67 12.98 -5.99 -10.50
C LEU A 67 13.55 -4.84 -11.36
N VAL A 68 13.97 -5.12 -12.59
CA VAL A 68 14.53 -4.12 -13.51
C VAL A 68 13.48 -3.12 -13.98
N GLY A 69 12.26 -3.58 -14.23
CA GLY A 69 11.13 -2.72 -14.65
C GLY A 69 10.27 -2.25 -13.50
N PHE A 70 10.70 -2.50 -12.26
CA PHE A 70 9.96 -2.11 -11.05
C PHE A 70 8.52 -2.64 -11.04
N GLY A 71 8.29 -3.86 -11.54
CA GLY A 71 6.96 -4.46 -11.63
C GLY A 71 5.98 -3.73 -12.55
N ARG A 72 6.44 -2.77 -13.37
CA ARG A 72 5.60 -1.92 -14.22
C ARG A 72 5.46 -2.41 -15.66
N ARG A 73 6.08 -3.54 -16.00
CA ARG A 73 5.91 -4.20 -17.29
C ARG A 73 4.91 -5.35 -17.15
N PRO A 74 3.83 -5.39 -17.97
CA PRO A 74 2.84 -6.46 -17.88
C PRO A 74 3.46 -7.80 -18.30
N MET A 75 3.08 -8.86 -17.58
CA MET A 75 3.48 -10.24 -17.89
C MET A 75 2.23 -11.09 -18.05
N LYS A 76 2.18 -11.88 -19.13
CA LYS A 76 1.07 -12.79 -19.35
C LYS A 76 1.28 -14.07 -18.52
N MET A 77 0.39 -14.29 -17.56
CA MET A 77 0.42 -15.44 -16.66
C MET A 77 -0.98 -16.05 -16.54
N LYS A 78 -1.06 -17.36 -16.28
CA LYS A 78 -2.32 -18.05 -15.99
C LYS A 78 -2.78 -17.71 -14.57
N ARG A 79 -4.07 -17.85 -14.29
CA ARG A 79 -4.68 -17.64 -12.96
C ARG A 79 -3.91 -18.34 -11.84
N GLU A 80 -3.55 -19.63 -12.04
CA GLU A 80 -2.81 -20.37 -11.03
C GLU A 80 -1.40 -19.83 -10.79
N GLU A 81 -0.73 -19.36 -11.84
CA GLU A 81 0.59 -18.72 -11.72
C GLU A 81 0.51 -17.41 -10.97
N ILE A 82 -0.56 -16.61 -11.21
CA ILE A 82 -0.84 -15.37 -10.44
C ILE A 82 -1.10 -15.69 -8.97
N LYS A 83 -1.95 -16.69 -8.68
CA LYS A 83 -2.18 -17.16 -7.30
C LYS A 83 -0.87 -17.51 -6.61
N ASN A 84 -0.06 -18.36 -7.23
CA ASN A 84 1.20 -18.84 -6.65
C ASN A 84 2.20 -17.68 -6.45
N LEU A 85 2.25 -16.74 -7.39
CA LEU A 85 3.07 -15.53 -7.32
C LEU A 85 2.68 -14.64 -6.13
N VAL A 86 1.38 -14.42 -5.92
CA VAL A 86 0.85 -13.63 -4.80
C VAL A 86 1.06 -14.36 -3.48
N MET A 87 0.81 -15.67 -3.44
CA MET A 87 1.04 -16.50 -2.25
C MET A 87 2.50 -16.50 -1.81
N TYR A 88 3.45 -16.66 -2.73
CA TYR A 88 4.88 -16.66 -2.43
C TYR A 88 5.31 -15.36 -1.76
N GLN A 89 4.93 -14.24 -2.33
CA GLN A 89 5.27 -12.91 -1.85
C GLN A 89 4.59 -12.58 -0.52
N THR A 90 3.30 -12.89 -0.42
CA THR A 90 2.53 -12.68 0.81
C THR A 90 2.98 -13.60 1.93
N GLY A 91 3.38 -14.83 1.62
CA GLY A 91 3.99 -15.74 2.59
C GLY A 91 5.31 -15.22 3.15
N ALA A 92 6.14 -14.59 2.32
CA ALA A 92 7.41 -14.01 2.76
C ALA A 92 7.21 -12.91 3.81
N ILE A 93 6.33 -11.93 3.54
CA ILE A 93 6.07 -10.86 4.52
C ILE A 93 5.33 -11.37 5.75
N LYS A 94 4.44 -12.38 5.59
CA LYS A 94 3.72 -12.98 6.71
C LYS A 94 4.67 -13.55 7.77
N ALA A 95 5.79 -14.13 7.36
CA ALA A 95 6.80 -14.64 8.29
C ALA A 95 7.42 -13.52 9.15
N PHE A 96 7.70 -12.35 8.56
CA PHE A 96 8.19 -11.20 9.33
C PHE A 96 7.09 -10.57 10.20
N LEU A 97 5.84 -10.56 9.74
CA LEU A 97 4.73 -10.10 10.55
C LEU A 97 4.56 -10.98 11.80
N ASP A 98 4.72 -12.30 11.67
CA ASP A 98 4.65 -13.22 12.78
C ASP A 98 5.80 -13.01 13.79
N GLU A 99 7.02 -12.68 13.32
CA GLU A 99 8.16 -12.30 14.21
C GLU A 99 7.79 -11.10 15.11
N PHE A 100 7.00 -10.17 14.60
CA PHE A 100 6.61 -8.96 15.32
C PHE A 100 5.21 -9.01 15.95
N ASP A 101 4.55 -10.17 16.01
CA ASP A 101 3.17 -10.34 16.49
C ASP A 101 2.19 -9.35 15.83
N MET A 102 2.30 -9.19 14.51
CA MET A 102 1.44 -8.32 13.70
C MET A 102 0.55 -9.14 12.76
N PRO A 103 -0.73 -8.80 12.62
CA PRO A 103 -1.58 -9.43 11.62
C PRO A 103 -1.26 -8.90 10.21
N LEU A 104 -1.37 -9.76 9.21
CA LEU A 104 -1.49 -9.33 7.83
C LEU A 104 -2.86 -8.66 7.65
N ASN A 105 -2.88 -7.42 7.15
CA ASN A 105 -4.11 -6.62 7.06
C ASN A 105 -4.81 -6.74 5.69
N HIS A 106 -4.05 -6.66 4.59
CA HIS A 106 -4.58 -6.64 3.24
C HIS A 106 -3.55 -7.10 2.21
N ILE A 107 -4.02 -7.29 0.98
CA ILE A 107 -3.18 -7.42 -0.21
C ILE A 107 -3.46 -6.22 -1.11
N LYS A 108 -2.42 -5.57 -1.60
CA LYS A 108 -2.49 -4.55 -2.65
C LYS A 108 -1.51 -4.93 -3.75
N PRO A 109 -1.95 -5.39 -4.92
CA PRO A 109 -1.04 -5.67 -6.03
C PRO A 109 -0.28 -4.41 -6.46
N HIS A 110 0.98 -4.57 -6.87
CA HIS A 110 1.81 -3.47 -7.34
C HIS A 110 1.75 -3.29 -8.85
N GLY A 111 1.85 -2.06 -9.30
CA GLY A 111 2.20 -1.68 -10.66
C GLY A 111 1.35 -2.33 -11.75
N SER A 112 2.00 -3.05 -12.68
CA SER A 112 1.29 -3.71 -13.78
C SER A 112 0.35 -4.83 -13.32
N LEU A 113 0.65 -5.52 -12.23
CA LEU A 113 -0.24 -6.55 -11.70
C LEU A 113 -1.59 -5.94 -11.25
N TYR A 114 -1.54 -4.77 -10.61
CA TYR A 114 -2.74 -4.01 -10.24
C TYR A 114 -3.53 -3.56 -11.48
N GLY A 115 -2.85 -2.93 -12.46
CA GLY A 115 -3.51 -2.43 -13.66
C GLY A 115 -4.09 -3.53 -14.56
N VAL A 116 -3.43 -4.69 -14.66
CA VAL A 116 -3.90 -5.84 -15.44
C VAL A 116 -5.09 -6.52 -14.73
N SER A 117 -5.01 -6.72 -13.41
CA SER A 117 -6.11 -7.34 -12.67
C SER A 117 -7.38 -6.49 -12.63
N ALA A 118 -7.27 -5.17 -12.79
CA ALA A 118 -8.46 -4.32 -12.98
C ALA A 118 -9.19 -4.58 -14.30
N LYS A 119 -8.46 -5.08 -15.34
CA LYS A 119 -8.94 -5.26 -16.71
C LYS A 119 -9.15 -6.71 -17.12
N GLU A 120 -8.55 -7.66 -16.42
CA GLU A 120 -8.58 -9.09 -16.74
C GLU A 120 -9.12 -9.91 -15.55
N GLU A 121 -10.30 -10.49 -15.77
CA GLU A 121 -11.04 -11.24 -14.73
C GLU A 121 -10.25 -12.43 -14.18
N ASP A 122 -9.53 -13.16 -15.03
CA ASP A 122 -8.70 -14.31 -14.60
C ASP A 122 -7.55 -13.89 -13.69
N VAL A 123 -6.95 -12.71 -13.94
CA VAL A 123 -5.87 -12.17 -13.09
C VAL A 123 -6.43 -11.72 -11.75
N ALA A 124 -7.58 -11.03 -11.73
CA ALA A 124 -8.29 -10.67 -10.50
C ALA A 124 -8.65 -11.93 -9.68
N ASN A 125 -9.15 -12.97 -10.34
CA ASN A 125 -9.45 -14.26 -9.69
C ASN A 125 -8.21 -14.91 -9.08
N GLY A 126 -7.05 -14.87 -9.74
CA GLY A 126 -5.80 -15.42 -9.22
C GLY A 126 -5.35 -14.71 -7.93
N ILE A 127 -5.54 -13.38 -7.84
CA ILE A 127 -5.26 -12.60 -6.64
C ILE A 127 -6.27 -12.95 -5.53
N ALA A 128 -7.55 -13.07 -5.88
CA ALA A 128 -8.60 -13.46 -4.93
C ALA A 128 -8.36 -14.87 -4.35
N ASP A 129 -7.91 -15.84 -5.17
CA ASP A 129 -7.54 -17.17 -4.70
C ASP A 129 -6.50 -17.14 -3.57
N ALA A 130 -5.52 -16.24 -3.68
CA ALA A 130 -4.50 -16.07 -2.64
C ALA A 130 -5.06 -15.33 -1.42
N ALA A 131 -5.88 -14.29 -1.62
CA ALA A 131 -6.46 -13.52 -0.53
C ALA A 131 -7.39 -14.36 0.36
N GLU A 132 -8.15 -15.28 -0.24
CA GLU A 132 -8.98 -16.24 0.50
C GLU A 132 -8.15 -17.15 1.41
N ILE A 133 -6.99 -17.63 0.94
CA ILE A 133 -6.09 -18.49 1.74
C ILE A 133 -5.54 -17.73 2.94
N PHE A 134 -5.17 -16.46 2.76
CA PHE A 134 -4.68 -15.60 3.86
C PHE A 134 -5.81 -15.00 4.70
N ASN A 135 -7.07 -15.12 4.26
CA ASN A 135 -8.26 -14.54 4.90
C ASN A 135 -8.12 -13.03 5.12
N VAL A 136 -7.72 -12.29 4.09
CA VAL A 136 -7.51 -10.84 4.13
C VAL A 136 -8.24 -10.12 3.01
N GLY A 137 -8.49 -8.82 3.19
CA GLY A 137 -9.09 -7.98 2.15
C GLY A 137 -8.10 -7.53 1.08
N ILE A 138 -8.61 -6.96 0.01
CA ILE A 138 -7.84 -6.47 -1.12
C ILE A 138 -8.17 -5.00 -1.37
N PHE A 139 -7.14 -4.16 -1.62
CA PHE A 139 -7.30 -2.80 -2.12
C PHE A 139 -7.43 -2.82 -3.64
N GLY A 140 -8.35 -2.04 -4.17
CA GLY A 140 -8.57 -2.00 -5.61
C GLY A 140 -9.49 -0.87 -6.08
N MET A 141 -9.61 -0.70 -7.39
CA MET A 141 -10.47 0.31 -8.01
C MET A 141 -11.91 -0.20 -8.13
N VAL A 142 -12.86 0.67 -7.81
CA VAL A 142 -14.30 0.43 -8.08
C VAL A 142 -14.57 0.42 -9.59
N ASN A 143 -15.72 -0.15 -9.99
CA ASN A 143 -16.17 -0.27 -11.38
C ASN A 143 -15.19 -1.04 -12.29
N THR A 144 -14.36 -1.91 -11.71
CA THR A 144 -13.40 -2.76 -12.42
C THR A 144 -13.58 -4.23 -12.02
N PHE A 145 -12.79 -5.14 -12.60
CA PHE A 145 -12.76 -6.53 -12.15
C PHE A 145 -12.27 -6.70 -10.70
N HIS A 146 -11.58 -5.74 -10.12
CA HIS A 146 -11.29 -5.75 -8.69
C HIS A 146 -12.58 -5.81 -7.87
N GLU A 147 -13.45 -4.84 -8.04
CA GLU A 147 -14.70 -4.78 -7.28
C GLU A 147 -15.61 -5.96 -7.61
N LYS A 148 -15.82 -6.23 -8.91
CA LYS A 148 -16.70 -7.31 -9.36
C LYS A 148 -16.28 -8.65 -8.77
N VAL A 149 -15.06 -9.09 -9.05
CA VAL A 149 -14.57 -10.42 -8.68
C VAL A 149 -14.48 -10.58 -7.16
N TYR A 150 -13.91 -9.57 -6.46
CA TYR A 150 -13.68 -9.71 -5.02
C TYR A 150 -15.00 -9.73 -4.25
N LYS A 151 -15.97 -8.88 -4.62
CA LYS A 151 -17.30 -8.88 -4.00
C LYS A 151 -18.11 -10.15 -4.32
N GLU A 152 -18.12 -10.62 -5.56
CA GLU A 152 -18.82 -11.85 -5.96
C GLU A 152 -18.29 -13.07 -5.22
N ARG A 153 -17.00 -13.09 -4.87
CA ARG A 153 -16.36 -14.18 -4.13
C ARG A 153 -16.42 -14.00 -2.60
N GLY A 154 -16.96 -12.89 -2.11
CA GLY A 154 -17.03 -12.60 -0.68
C GLY A 154 -15.68 -12.24 -0.06
N VAL A 155 -14.67 -11.92 -0.87
CA VAL A 155 -13.40 -11.34 -0.40
C VAL A 155 -13.64 -9.88 -0.02
N LYS A 156 -13.16 -9.47 1.14
CA LYS A 156 -13.32 -8.09 1.58
C LYS A 156 -12.61 -7.15 0.62
N PHE A 157 -13.38 -6.27 0.01
CA PHE A 157 -12.89 -5.28 -0.94
C PHE A 157 -12.87 -3.90 -0.29
N TYR A 158 -11.80 -3.14 -0.55
CA TYR A 158 -11.69 -1.75 -0.15
C TYR A 158 -11.45 -0.89 -1.39
N GLY A 159 -12.36 0.02 -1.68
CA GLY A 159 -12.24 0.98 -2.76
C GLY A 159 -11.08 1.95 -2.51
N GLU A 160 -10.07 1.90 -3.37
CA GLU A 160 -8.86 2.71 -3.26
C GLU A 160 -8.89 3.91 -4.18
N PHE A 161 -8.57 5.08 -3.65
CA PHE A 161 -8.39 6.33 -4.38
C PHE A 161 -6.91 6.72 -4.44
N TYR A 162 -6.49 7.32 -5.54
CA TYR A 162 -5.11 7.78 -5.75
C TYR A 162 -5.03 9.30 -5.73
N SER A 163 -4.30 9.84 -4.75
CA SER A 163 -4.17 11.30 -4.55
C SER A 163 -3.35 11.98 -5.65
N ASP A 164 -2.34 11.28 -6.15
CA ASP A 164 -1.26 11.79 -7.00
C ASP A 164 -1.22 11.18 -8.41
N LEU A 165 -2.29 10.46 -8.81
CA LEU A 165 -2.50 9.97 -10.17
C LEU A 165 -3.80 10.50 -10.75
N GLU A 166 -3.80 10.72 -12.05
CA GLU A 166 -4.99 11.13 -12.80
C GLU A 166 -5.83 9.91 -13.19
N TYR A 167 -7.11 10.17 -13.51
CA TYR A 167 -8.05 9.18 -14.03
C TYR A 167 -8.48 9.55 -15.45
N ASP A 168 -8.70 8.53 -16.29
CA ASP A 168 -9.32 8.70 -17.61
C ASP A 168 -10.85 8.60 -17.54
N GLU A 169 -11.52 8.84 -18.65
CA GLU A 169 -12.98 8.80 -18.76
C GLU A 169 -13.61 7.43 -18.49
N THR A 170 -12.82 6.38 -18.45
CA THR A 170 -13.25 5.02 -18.11
C THR A 170 -13.06 4.68 -16.63
N GLY A 171 -12.50 5.63 -15.85
CA GLY A 171 -12.20 5.43 -14.42
C GLY A 171 -10.90 4.68 -14.14
N TYR A 172 -10.08 4.43 -15.17
CA TYR A 172 -8.75 3.84 -14.96
C TYR A 172 -7.69 4.90 -14.69
N LEU A 173 -6.64 4.46 -14.01
CA LEU A 173 -5.49 5.32 -13.70
C LEU A 173 -4.67 5.63 -14.95
N VAL A 174 -4.34 6.90 -15.13
CA VAL A 174 -3.41 7.36 -16.16
C VAL A 174 -2.00 7.32 -15.59
N ILE A 175 -1.23 6.32 -16.00
CA ILE A 175 0.17 6.18 -15.60
C ILE A 175 1.03 6.92 -16.63
N ALA A 176 1.50 8.12 -16.29
CA ALA A 176 2.39 8.89 -17.14
C ALA A 176 3.74 8.15 -17.32
N LYS A 177 4.27 8.19 -18.57
CA LYS A 177 5.65 7.74 -18.82
C LYS A 177 6.61 8.73 -18.14
N GLY A 178 7.35 8.28 -17.15
CA GLY A 178 8.28 9.10 -16.37
C GLY A 178 7.67 9.53 -15.03
N ARG A 179 7.69 8.64 -14.06
CA ARG A 179 7.41 8.95 -12.66
C ARG A 179 8.57 9.76 -12.07
N ASN A 180 8.34 10.42 -10.97
CA ASN A 180 9.05 11.46 -10.25
C ASN A 180 8.61 12.86 -10.69
N GLN A 181 7.33 13.03 -11.03
CA GLN A 181 6.76 14.34 -11.24
C GLN A 181 6.13 14.83 -9.94
N TYR A 182 6.47 16.07 -9.59
CA TYR A 182 5.81 16.81 -8.53
C TYR A 182 4.30 16.87 -8.81
N TYR A 183 3.48 16.52 -7.82
CA TYR A 183 2.04 16.67 -7.90
C TYR A 183 1.58 17.81 -6.99
N PRO A 184 0.83 18.82 -7.47
CA PRO A 184 0.44 19.97 -6.65
C PRO A 184 -0.34 19.53 -5.40
N THR A 185 0.18 19.88 -4.21
CA THR A 185 -0.38 19.44 -2.92
C THR A 185 -1.83 19.87 -2.74
N ASP A 186 -2.16 21.13 -3.08
CA ASP A 186 -3.53 21.65 -2.98
C ASP A 186 -4.50 20.86 -3.86
N ARG A 187 -4.08 20.53 -5.10
CA ARG A 187 -4.86 19.71 -6.01
C ARG A 187 -5.06 18.29 -5.48
N ALA A 188 -4.03 17.68 -4.90
CA ALA A 188 -4.14 16.37 -4.29
C ALA A 188 -5.18 16.37 -3.14
N VAL A 189 -5.11 17.39 -2.27
CA VAL A 189 -6.07 17.54 -1.17
C VAL A 189 -7.49 17.76 -1.68
N GLU A 190 -7.68 18.70 -2.63
CA GLU A 190 -9.00 18.99 -3.22
C GLU A 190 -9.65 17.73 -3.79
N ARG A 191 -8.91 16.96 -4.60
CA ARG A 191 -9.39 15.71 -5.21
C ARG A 191 -9.74 14.66 -4.17
N CYS A 192 -8.89 14.47 -3.16
CA CYS A 192 -9.15 13.53 -2.07
C CYS A 192 -10.39 13.93 -1.27
N MET A 193 -10.54 15.21 -0.93
CA MET A 193 -11.72 15.70 -0.19
C MET A 193 -13.00 15.54 -1.01
N ARG A 194 -12.92 15.72 -2.34
CA ARG A 194 -14.06 15.46 -3.23
C ARG A 194 -14.38 13.96 -3.31
N ALA A 195 -13.37 13.11 -3.46
CA ALA A 195 -13.56 11.65 -3.46
C ALA A 195 -14.20 11.16 -2.15
N ILE A 196 -13.78 11.70 -1.00
CA ILE A 196 -14.37 11.36 0.32
C ILE A 196 -15.85 11.77 0.42
N LYS A 197 -16.21 12.95 -0.11
CA LYS A 197 -17.54 13.53 0.07
C LYS A 197 -18.56 13.06 -0.97
N GLU A 198 -18.10 12.90 -2.21
CA GLU A 198 -18.96 12.72 -3.39
C GLU A 198 -18.76 11.36 -4.06
N ASN A 199 -17.71 10.60 -3.71
CA ASN A 199 -17.24 9.40 -4.43
C ASN A 199 -16.99 9.69 -5.92
N LYS A 200 -16.45 10.87 -6.24
CA LYS A 200 -16.20 11.33 -7.61
C LYS A 200 -14.83 11.96 -7.75
N VAL A 201 -14.29 11.85 -8.95
CA VAL A 201 -13.10 12.59 -9.38
C VAL A 201 -13.28 13.13 -10.80
N GLN A 202 -12.72 14.31 -11.06
CA GLN A 202 -12.65 14.84 -12.42
C GLN A 202 -11.51 14.15 -13.18
N THR A 203 -11.81 13.66 -14.37
CA THR A 203 -10.87 13.00 -15.26
C THR A 203 -10.00 14.00 -16.02
N ILE A 204 -8.97 13.52 -16.72
CA ILE A 204 -8.14 14.37 -17.59
C ILE A 204 -8.92 14.96 -18.78
N GLN A 205 -10.08 14.39 -19.13
CA GLN A 205 -10.98 14.91 -20.15
C GLN A 205 -11.98 15.95 -19.61
N GLY A 206 -12.02 16.16 -18.28
CA GLY A 206 -12.85 17.17 -17.62
C GLY A 206 -14.24 16.71 -17.16
N ASN A 207 -14.64 15.49 -17.46
CA ASN A 207 -15.87 14.88 -16.95
C ASN A 207 -15.62 14.18 -15.60
N ASP A 208 -16.68 13.90 -14.85
CA ASP A 208 -16.60 13.18 -13.60
C ASP A 208 -16.78 11.66 -13.79
N VAL A 209 -16.02 10.89 -13.01
CA VAL A 209 -16.23 9.45 -12.86
C VAL A 209 -16.38 9.09 -11.38
N ASP A 210 -17.11 7.99 -11.12
CA ASP A 210 -17.27 7.46 -9.77
C ASP A 210 -15.99 6.75 -9.33
N VAL A 211 -15.60 6.96 -8.05
CA VAL A 211 -14.44 6.34 -7.44
C VAL A 211 -14.77 5.78 -6.06
N GLY A 212 -14.01 4.77 -5.63
CA GLY A 212 -14.01 4.33 -4.23
C GLY A 212 -13.05 5.19 -3.42
N CYS A 213 -13.37 5.41 -2.13
CA CYS A 213 -12.51 6.18 -1.24
C CYS A 213 -12.57 5.64 0.21
N GLU A 214 -12.42 4.32 0.36
CA GLU A 214 -12.26 3.70 1.69
C GLU A 214 -10.81 3.81 2.17
N THR A 215 -9.86 3.89 1.22
CA THR A 215 -8.45 4.17 1.48
C THR A 215 -7.88 5.08 0.38
N ILE A 216 -6.95 5.96 0.75
CA ILE A 216 -6.28 6.89 -0.18
C ILE A 216 -4.81 6.51 -0.27
N CYS A 217 -4.34 6.24 -1.47
CA CYS A 217 -2.94 6.00 -1.76
C CYS A 217 -2.20 7.31 -2.06
N VAL A 218 -1.03 7.45 -1.44
CA VAL A 218 0.01 8.42 -1.81
C VAL A 218 1.27 7.62 -2.13
N HIS A 219 1.83 7.78 -3.32
CA HIS A 219 3.04 7.04 -3.70
C HIS A 219 4.28 7.64 -3.05
N SER A 220 5.14 6.79 -2.49
CA SER A 220 6.41 7.20 -1.87
C SER A 220 7.41 7.79 -2.87
N ASP A 221 7.30 7.43 -4.16
CA ASP A 221 8.13 7.92 -5.26
C ASP A 221 7.68 9.28 -5.84
N THR A 222 6.58 9.85 -5.33
CA THR A 222 6.19 11.23 -5.64
C THR A 222 7.09 12.20 -4.88
N PRO A 223 7.79 13.14 -5.54
CA PRO A 223 8.82 13.97 -4.89
C PRO A 223 8.36 14.74 -3.65
N ASN A 224 7.08 15.09 -3.59
CA ASN A 224 6.46 15.78 -2.45
C ASN A 224 5.45 14.93 -1.69
N ALA A 225 5.64 13.61 -1.66
CA ALA A 225 4.74 12.67 -0.97
C ALA A 225 4.48 13.04 0.50
N ILE A 226 5.54 13.41 1.23
CA ILE A 226 5.46 13.81 2.64
C ILE A 226 4.61 15.09 2.82
N GLU A 227 4.75 16.04 1.91
CA GLU A 227 3.97 17.29 1.92
C GLU A 227 2.46 16.99 1.68
N ILE A 228 2.17 16.14 0.70
CA ILE A 228 0.79 15.68 0.42
C ILE A 228 0.21 14.95 1.64
N LEU A 229 0.96 14.00 2.22
CA LEU A 229 0.51 13.25 3.40
C LEU A 229 0.22 14.14 4.60
N LYS A 230 1.07 15.11 4.89
CA LYS A 230 0.86 16.11 5.96
C LYS A 230 -0.42 16.90 5.72
N ALA A 231 -0.58 17.44 4.52
CA ALA A 231 -1.77 18.22 4.16
C ALA A 231 -3.05 17.38 4.21
N LEU A 232 -3.02 16.11 3.77
CA LEU A 232 -4.15 15.20 3.89
C LEU A 232 -4.49 14.92 5.36
N ARG A 233 -3.50 14.71 6.24
CA ARG A 233 -3.75 14.52 7.69
C ARG A 233 -4.41 15.69 8.36
N GLU A 234 -4.08 16.90 7.97
CA GLU A 234 -4.72 18.11 8.49
C GLU A 234 -6.20 18.21 8.09
N ASN A 235 -6.56 17.69 6.91
CA ASN A 235 -7.91 17.74 6.37
C ASN A 235 -8.77 16.49 6.69
N ILE A 236 -8.12 15.31 6.83
CA ILE A 236 -8.77 14.04 7.19
C ILE A 236 -8.39 13.76 8.64
N SER A 237 -9.25 14.02 9.61
CA SER A 237 -9.06 13.87 11.08
C SER A 237 -7.71 13.32 11.56
N PRO A 238 -6.97 14.03 12.44
CA PRO A 238 -5.64 13.66 12.84
C PRO A 238 -5.60 12.27 13.50
N LYS A 239 -4.57 11.49 13.18
CA LYS A 239 -4.26 10.21 13.85
C LYS A 239 -4.19 10.46 15.36
N LYS A 240 -4.98 9.77 16.19
CA LYS A 240 -4.89 9.89 17.65
C LYS A 240 -3.48 9.44 18.06
N ASN A 241 -2.64 10.39 18.47
CA ASN A 241 -1.31 10.09 18.98
C ASN A 241 -1.40 9.14 20.18
N SER A 242 -0.88 7.95 20.04
CA SER A 242 -0.71 6.97 21.14
C SER A 242 0.43 7.35 22.11
N SER A 243 0.94 8.59 22.09
CA SER A 243 2.11 9.04 22.87
C SER A 243 1.79 9.62 24.25
N GLU A 244 0.54 9.49 24.74
CA GLU A 244 0.22 9.89 26.14
C GLU A 244 -0.10 8.71 27.05
N LYS A 245 0.79 7.71 27.16
CA LYS A 245 0.82 6.79 28.30
C LYS A 245 2.19 6.13 28.46
N SER A 246 3.13 6.80 29.07
CA SER A 246 4.05 6.23 30.06
C SER A 246 5.04 7.25 30.62
N LYS A 247 4.53 8.23 31.38
CA LYS A 247 5.33 8.88 32.40
C LYS A 247 4.81 8.39 33.73
N ASN A 248 5.14 7.16 34.10
CA ASN A 248 5.22 6.63 35.48
C ASN A 248 5.61 5.16 35.38
N GLY A 249 6.87 4.88 35.58
CA GLY A 249 7.40 3.51 35.63
C GLY A 249 8.84 3.54 36.12
N ASN A 250 9.00 3.37 37.42
CA ASN A 250 10.23 3.26 38.22
C ASN A 250 11.37 2.53 37.50
N HIS A 251 12.54 3.16 37.51
CA HIS A 251 13.83 2.52 37.28
C HIS A 251 14.13 1.51 38.40
N SER A 252 14.09 0.21 38.14
CA SER A 252 14.86 -0.77 38.85
C SER A 252 16.02 -1.25 37.96
N LYS A 253 17.22 -0.81 38.34
CA LYS A 253 18.48 -1.30 37.73
C LYS A 253 18.66 -2.75 38.15
N MET A 254 18.80 -3.67 37.19
CA MET A 254 19.45 -4.98 37.44
C MET A 254 20.90 -4.90 36.95
N PRO A 255 21.87 -5.41 37.77
CA PRO A 255 23.28 -5.40 37.40
C PRO A 255 23.61 -6.57 36.45
N TYR A 256 24.35 -6.28 35.42
CA TYR A 256 25.00 -7.31 34.57
C TYR A 256 26.14 -7.97 35.34
N ILE A 257 26.07 -9.30 35.50
CA ILE A 257 27.21 -10.11 35.91
C ILE A 257 27.89 -10.58 34.65
N ILE A 258 29.13 -10.12 34.44
CA ILE A 258 30.05 -10.65 33.43
C ILE A 258 30.80 -11.80 34.09
N ASP A 259 30.53 -13.04 33.67
CA ASP A 259 31.39 -14.17 34.03
C ASP A 259 32.43 -14.36 32.88
N LYS A 260 33.69 -14.17 33.29
CA LYS A 260 34.86 -14.57 32.49
C LYS A 260 35.20 -16.02 32.86
N LYS A 261 35.13 -16.90 31.88
CA LYS A 261 36.07 -18.00 31.71
C LYS A 261 36.18 -18.40 30.25
#